data_b643f3611080409ac569d79735241df0
#
_entry.id   b643f3611080409ac569d79735241df0
#
_cell.length_a   1.000
_cell.length_b   1.000
_cell.length_c   1.000
_cell.angle_alpha   90.00
_cell.angle_beta   90.00
_cell.angle_gamma   90.00
#
_symmetry.space_group_name_H-M   'P 1'
#
loop_
_entity.id
_entity.type
_entity.pdbx_description
1 polymer ?
#
loop_
_entity_poly.entity_id
_entity_poly.type
_entity_poly.pdbx_seq_one_letter_code
_entity_poly.pdbx_strand_id
1 'polypeptide(L)'
;MRNGITRVLTIASSDSGGGAGIQADLKAFARCGAHGMSAIVALTAQNTLGVTAIEQLPPAFVREQIRAVLDDIGAGAAKTGMLFSSAIIAAVADELAGRDLPLVVDPVMVASSGARLLLPDAVATLVVRLFPLAAVITPNLPEAQALTSLATEDRAALAERLVAMGAAAAIVTGGHGAEPADHLFDGHRHLSIPVPRYEVAATHGAGCTHSAALAAGLAAGLPLADAARQANQVASDAVKHGLAGIGGGDGPVHALHCLRGDDPPAPSAPQWAHALLSQLSASLQNSGVSSP
;
A
#
# COMPACT_ATOMS: atom_id res chain seq x y z
N MET A 1 7.92 19.82 14.54
CA MET A 1 7.46 19.34 13.20
C MET A 1 8.01 20.30 12.15
N ARG A 2 8.86 19.82 11.23
CA ARG A 2 9.39 20.68 10.14
C ARG A 2 8.26 20.89 9.11
N ASN A 3 7.79 22.12 8.98
CA ASN A 3 6.95 22.67 7.89
C ASN A 3 5.53 22.11 7.67
N GLY A 4 4.86 21.47 8.63
CA GLY A 4 3.43 21.11 8.48
C GLY A 4 3.11 20.04 7.41
N ILE A 5 4.10 19.48 6.71
CA ILE A 5 3.90 18.45 5.66
C ILE A 5 3.88 17.07 6.31
N THR A 6 2.77 16.35 6.17
CA THR A 6 2.67 14.95 6.55
C THR A 6 3.55 14.10 5.64
N ARG A 7 4.44 13.27 6.20
CA ARG A 7 5.39 12.43 5.47
C ARG A 7 5.24 10.99 5.90
N VAL A 8 5.17 10.08 4.94
CA VAL A 8 4.95 8.64 5.20
C VAL A 8 5.90 7.82 4.36
N LEU A 9 6.53 6.81 4.97
CA LEU A 9 7.40 5.87 4.27
C LEU A 9 6.65 4.54 4.07
N THR A 10 6.57 4.05 2.82
CA THR A 10 6.23 2.65 2.56
C THR A 10 7.49 1.83 2.34
N ILE A 11 7.54 0.63 2.92
CA ILE A 11 8.59 -0.37 2.76
C ILE A 11 7.90 -1.61 2.21
N ALA A 12 7.94 -1.79 0.89
CA ALA A 12 7.17 -2.83 0.22
C ALA A 12 7.74 -3.16 -1.18
N SER A 13 7.18 -4.16 -1.82
CA SER A 13 7.48 -4.47 -3.21
C SER A 13 6.81 -3.51 -4.19
N SER A 14 7.38 -3.43 -5.41
CA SER A 14 6.83 -2.69 -6.53
C SER A 14 5.98 -3.60 -7.40
N ASP A 15 4.72 -3.22 -7.65
CA ASP A 15 3.81 -3.86 -8.60
C ASP A 15 3.91 -3.16 -9.97
N SER A 16 4.44 -3.85 -10.99
CA SER A 16 4.57 -3.28 -12.35
C SER A 16 3.21 -2.94 -12.99
N GLY A 17 2.13 -3.61 -12.58
CA GLY A 17 0.76 -3.31 -13.00
C GLY A 17 0.17 -2.07 -12.33
N GLY A 18 0.81 -1.57 -11.28
CA GLY A 18 0.46 -0.33 -10.60
C GLY A 18 -0.79 -0.40 -9.71
N GLY A 19 -1.34 -1.60 -9.46
CA GLY A 19 -2.56 -1.80 -8.68
C GLY A 19 -2.33 -2.01 -7.19
N ALA A 20 -1.17 -2.53 -6.79
CA ALA A 20 -0.81 -2.84 -5.41
C ALA A 20 0.60 -2.32 -5.06
N GLY A 21 1.19 -2.83 -3.97
CA GLY A 21 2.53 -2.50 -3.54
C GLY A 21 2.75 -1.00 -3.34
N ILE A 22 3.99 -0.55 -3.52
CA ILE A 22 4.33 0.88 -3.34
C ILE A 22 3.51 1.80 -4.22
N GLN A 23 3.05 1.36 -5.40
CA GLN A 23 2.24 2.17 -6.30
C GLN A 23 0.86 2.47 -5.71
N ALA A 24 0.20 1.50 -5.11
CA ALA A 24 -1.05 1.72 -4.39
C ALA A 24 -0.83 2.60 -3.14
N ASP A 25 0.26 2.33 -2.40
CA ASP A 25 0.60 3.06 -1.19
C ASP A 25 0.83 4.56 -1.48
N LEU A 26 1.64 4.89 -2.49
CA LEU A 26 1.92 6.28 -2.86
C LEU A 26 0.65 7.02 -3.35
N LYS A 27 -0.25 6.32 -4.08
CA LYS A 27 -1.56 6.88 -4.46
C LYS A 27 -2.43 7.17 -3.23
N ALA A 28 -2.48 6.25 -2.27
CA ALA A 28 -3.23 6.44 -1.03
C ALA A 28 -2.64 7.57 -0.17
N PHE A 29 -1.32 7.68 -0.06
CA PHE A 29 -0.67 8.79 0.62
C PHE A 29 -1.01 10.13 -0.02
N ALA A 30 -0.94 10.23 -1.35
CA ALA A 30 -1.33 11.44 -2.09
C ALA A 30 -2.80 11.78 -1.87
N ARG A 31 -3.71 10.78 -1.88
CA ARG A 31 -5.13 10.95 -1.58
C ARG A 31 -5.39 11.52 -0.20
N CYS A 32 -4.54 11.17 0.77
CA CYS A 32 -4.58 11.67 2.15
C CYS A 32 -3.79 12.97 2.36
N GLY A 33 -3.27 13.60 1.30
CA GLY A 33 -2.50 14.84 1.38
C GLY A 33 -1.09 14.69 1.97
N ALA A 34 -0.55 13.48 1.99
CA ALA A 34 0.78 13.20 2.52
C ALA A 34 1.84 13.12 1.41
N HIS A 35 3.06 13.56 1.73
CA HIS A 35 4.25 13.27 0.92
C HIS A 35 4.66 11.81 1.15
N GLY A 36 4.48 10.97 0.12
CA GLY A 36 4.81 9.56 0.15
C GLY A 36 6.25 9.31 -0.27
N MET A 37 6.96 8.49 0.49
CA MET A 37 8.32 8.02 0.21
C MET A 37 8.31 6.50 0.18
N SER A 38 9.29 5.87 -0.48
CA SER A 38 9.35 4.41 -0.60
C SER A 38 10.74 3.85 -0.40
N ALA A 39 10.82 2.68 0.26
CA ALA A 39 11.95 1.77 0.22
C ALA A 39 11.47 0.47 -0.44
N ILE A 40 12.02 0.14 -1.59
CA ILE A 40 11.61 -1.01 -2.40
C ILE A 40 12.34 -2.25 -1.91
N VAL A 41 11.61 -3.35 -1.66
CA VAL A 41 12.19 -4.61 -1.17
C VAL A 41 12.27 -5.68 -2.26
N ALA A 42 11.37 -5.63 -3.23
CA ALA A 42 11.34 -6.53 -4.38
C ALA A 42 10.63 -5.86 -5.56
N LEU A 43 10.91 -6.32 -6.77
CA LEU A 43 10.21 -5.97 -7.99
C LEU A 43 9.37 -7.16 -8.43
N THR A 44 8.13 -6.94 -8.87
CA THR A 44 7.32 -7.99 -9.47
C THR A 44 7.09 -7.71 -10.95
N ALA A 45 7.16 -8.76 -11.77
CA ALA A 45 6.55 -8.75 -13.09
C ALA A 45 5.09 -9.20 -12.90
N GLN A 46 4.22 -8.22 -12.76
CA GLN A 46 2.83 -8.40 -12.35
C GLN A 46 1.88 -7.60 -13.23
N ASN A 47 0.70 -8.16 -13.46
CA ASN A 47 -0.43 -7.52 -14.12
C ASN A 47 -1.75 -7.95 -13.46
N THR A 48 -2.89 -7.66 -14.06
CA THR A 48 -4.21 -8.02 -13.51
C THR A 48 -4.49 -9.53 -13.50
N LEU A 49 -3.74 -10.33 -14.27
CA LEU A 49 -3.90 -11.79 -14.35
C LEU A 49 -3.03 -12.52 -13.30
N GLY A 50 -1.94 -11.91 -12.85
CA GLY A 50 -1.08 -12.53 -11.84
C GLY A 50 0.35 -12.01 -11.80
N VAL A 51 1.17 -12.71 -11.00
CA VAL A 51 2.59 -12.46 -10.81
C VAL A 51 3.38 -13.55 -11.56
N THR A 52 4.20 -13.15 -12.53
CA THR A 52 5.00 -14.07 -13.36
C THR A 52 6.46 -14.18 -12.91
N ALA A 53 6.99 -13.14 -12.23
CA ALA A 53 8.34 -13.16 -11.66
C ALA A 53 8.44 -12.21 -10.46
N ILE A 54 9.37 -12.52 -9.56
CA ILE A 54 9.71 -11.69 -8.41
C ILE A 54 11.23 -11.61 -8.33
N GLU A 55 11.76 -10.38 -8.30
CA GLU A 55 13.19 -10.11 -8.07
C GLU A 55 13.36 -9.43 -6.73
N GLN A 56 13.99 -10.11 -5.77
CA GLN A 56 14.27 -9.58 -4.44
C GLN A 56 15.48 -8.66 -4.49
N LEU A 57 15.40 -7.48 -3.89
CA LEU A 57 16.56 -6.62 -3.69
C LEU A 57 17.45 -7.11 -2.54
N PRO A 58 18.76 -6.84 -2.59
CA PRO A 58 19.66 -7.19 -1.50
C PRO A 58 19.24 -6.53 -0.18
N PRO A 59 19.17 -7.26 0.96
CA PRO A 59 18.79 -6.68 2.26
C PRO A 59 19.62 -5.46 2.66
N ALA A 60 20.93 -5.44 2.30
CA ALA A 60 21.81 -4.31 2.53
C ALA A 60 21.30 -3.04 1.82
N PHE A 61 20.88 -3.17 0.55
CA PHE A 61 20.36 -2.03 -0.20
C PHE A 61 18.99 -1.55 0.31
N VAL A 62 18.15 -2.46 0.81
CA VAL A 62 16.90 -2.09 1.49
C VAL A 62 17.18 -1.24 2.73
N ARG A 63 18.18 -1.62 3.54
CA ARG A 63 18.63 -0.81 4.69
C ARG A 63 19.09 0.58 4.27
N GLU A 64 19.88 0.69 3.21
CA GLU A 64 20.35 1.97 2.69
C GLU A 64 19.21 2.88 2.25
N GLN A 65 18.19 2.36 1.56
CA GLN A 65 17.01 3.13 1.19
C GLN A 65 16.26 3.66 2.42
N ILE A 66 16.05 2.82 3.45
CA ILE A 66 15.37 3.21 4.68
C ILE A 66 16.15 4.32 5.39
N ARG A 67 17.47 4.15 5.55
CA ARG A 67 18.35 5.15 6.17
C ARG A 67 18.35 6.46 5.41
N ALA A 68 18.52 6.41 4.09
CA ALA A 68 18.54 7.60 3.24
C ALA A 68 17.27 8.46 3.43
N VAL A 69 16.12 7.83 3.60
CA VAL A 69 14.86 8.54 3.83
C VAL A 69 14.74 9.01 5.27
N LEU A 70 14.93 8.11 6.25
CA LEU A 70 14.63 8.42 7.64
C LEU A 70 15.66 9.35 8.29
N ASP A 71 16.92 9.31 7.87
CA ASP A 71 17.99 10.09 8.48
C ASP A 71 18.03 11.54 7.97
N ASP A 72 17.52 11.81 6.76
CA ASP A 72 17.46 13.17 6.18
C ASP A 72 16.04 13.74 6.20
N ILE A 73 15.10 13.07 5.51
CA ILE A 73 13.74 13.60 5.33
C ILE A 73 12.91 13.35 6.58
N GLY A 74 13.03 12.16 7.19
CA GLY A 74 12.20 11.67 8.27
C GLY A 74 10.78 11.33 7.81
N ALA A 75 10.03 10.63 8.67
CA ALA A 75 8.63 10.27 8.44
C ALA A 75 7.82 10.45 9.72
N GLY A 76 6.52 10.72 9.58
CA GLY A 76 5.57 10.75 10.70
C GLY A 76 4.98 9.36 11.00
N ALA A 77 5.02 8.44 10.03
CA ALA A 77 4.69 7.02 10.17
C ALA A 77 5.36 6.21 9.06
N ALA A 78 5.47 4.90 9.26
CA ALA A 78 5.86 3.96 8.23
C ALA A 78 4.80 2.87 8.03
N LYS A 79 4.78 2.27 6.84
CA LYS A 79 3.97 1.09 6.52
C LYS A 79 4.86 0.04 5.90
N THR A 80 4.70 -1.23 6.30
CA THR A 80 5.25 -2.35 5.55
C THR A 80 4.13 -3.06 4.77
N GLY A 81 4.44 -3.46 3.54
CA GLY A 81 3.58 -4.35 2.74
C GLY A 81 4.25 -5.70 2.52
N MET A 82 4.21 -6.22 1.28
CA MET A 82 4.90 -7.46 0.92
C MET A 82 6.41 -7.32 1.15
N LEU A 83 6.98 -8.16 2.02
CA LEU A 83 8.42 -8.19 2.36
C LEU A 83 9.16 -9.43 1.85
N PHE A 84 8.45 -10.38 1.28
CA PHE A 84 8.93 -11.57 0.59
C PHE A 84 9.69 -12.59 1.45
N SER A 85 10.78 -12.22 2.14
CA SER A 85 11.68 -13.17 2.81
C SER A 85 12.06 -12.77 4.23
N SER A 86 12.46 -13.77 5.04
CA SER A 86 12.97 -13.58 6.42
C SER A 86 14.13 -12.59 6.48
N ALA A 87 15.04 -12.62 5.49
CA ALA A 87 16.20 -11.72 5.44
C ALA A 87 15.80 -10.25 5.26
N ILE A 88 14.80 -9.96 4.41
CA ILE A 88 14.25 -8.62 4.23
C ILE A 88 13.52 -8.17 5.51
N ILE A 89 12.67 -9.03 6.08
CA ILE A 89 11.95 -8.72 7.32
C ILE A 89 12.93 -8.36 8.45
N ALA A 90 13.98 -9.14 8.62
CA ALA A 90 15.01 -8.88 9.62
C ALA A 90 15.72 -7.53 9.35
N ALA A 91 16.08 -7.26 8.09
CA ALA A 91 16.70 -5.99 7.70
C ALA A 91 15.80 -4.78 8.00
N VAL A 92 14.51 -4.88 7.67
CA VAL A 92 13.52 -3.82 7.93
C VAL A 92 13.33 -3.63 9.43
N ALA A 93 13.16 -4.71 10.19
CA ALA A 93 12.99 -4.64 11.64
C ALA A 93 14.18 -4.00 12.35
N ASP A 94 15.42 -4.34 11.93
CA ASP A 94 16.64 -3.73 12.49
C ASP A 94 16.70 -2.22 12.26
N GLU A 95 16.29 -1.74 11.07
CA GLU A 95 16.32 -0.31 10.74
C GLU A 95 15.20 0.49 11.41
N LEU A 96 14.08 -0.16 11.75
CA LEU A 96 12.96 0.49 12.43
C LEU A 96 13.06 0.39 13.95
N ALA A 97 13.82 -0.57 14.48
CA ALA A 97 13.98 -0.74 15.92
C ALA A 97 14.55 0.53 16.58
N GLY A 98 13.93 0.96 17.69
CA GLY A 98 14.35 2.14 18.45
C GLY A 98 14.00 3.49 17.80
N ARG A 99 13.33 3.52 16.66
CA ARG A 99 12.80 4.75 16.06
C ARG A 99 11.41 5.03 16.64
N ASP A 100 11.18 6.27 17.07
CA ASP A 100 9.86 6.73 17.52
C ASP A 100 9.00 7.03 16.28
N LEU A 101 8.48 5.97 15.68
CA LEU A 101 7.79 6.00 14.39
C LEU A 101 6.64 5.00 14.39
N PRO A 102 5.36 5.45 14.39
CA PRO A 102 4.23 4.55 14.24
C PRO A 102 4.38 3.65 13.00
N LEU A 103 4.34 2.33 13.19
CA LEU A 103 4.48 1.34 12.14
C LEU A 103 3.15 0.63 11.89
N VAL A 104 2.65 0.71 10.67
CA VAL A 104 1.54 -0.12 10.16
C VAL A 104 2.12 -1.34 9.46
N VAL A 105 1.83 -2.54 9.95
CA VAL A 105 2.27 -3.79 9.32
C VAL A 105 1.10 -4.43 8.58
N ASP A 106 1.15 -4.39 7.25
CA ASP A 106 0.25 -5.13 6.37
C ASP A 106 0.90 -6.49 6.05
N PRO A 107 0.42 -7.59 6.63
CA PRO A 107 1.10 -8.89 6.55
C PRO A 107 0.77 -9.63 5.27
N VAL A 108 1.01 -9.00 4.12
CA VAL A 108 0.68 -9.54 2.80
C VAL A 108 1.34 -10.89 2.56
N MET A 109 0.54 -11.97 2.51
CA MET A 109 1.03 -13.33 2.30
C MET A 109 0.75 -13.85 0.90
N VAL A 110 -0.38 -13.44 0.30
CA VAL A 110 -0.89 -13.97 -0.97
C VAL A 110 -1.42 -12.81 -1.81
N ALA A 111 -1.11 -12.80 -3.09
CA ALA A 111 -1.68 -11.85 -4.05
C ALA A 111 -3.16 -12.15 -4.29
N SER A 112 -3.95 -11.17 -4.76
CA SER A 112 -5.34 -11.37 -5.19
C SER A 112 -5.48 -12.48 -6.25
N SER A 113 -4.43 -12.70 -7.05
CA SER A 113 -4.34 -13.79 -8.04
C SER A 113 -4.06 -15.17 -7.44
N GLY A 114 -3.86 -15.30 -6.12
CA GLY A 114 -3.50 -16.54 -5.43
C GLY A 114 -1.99 -16.83 -5.40
N ALA A 115 -1.14 -16.02 -6.01
CA ALA A 115 0.31 -16.21 -5.96
C ALA A 115 0.83 -15.98 -4.53
N ARG A 116 1.68 -16.88 -4.04
CA ARG A 116 2.34 -16.72 -2.73
C ARG A 116 3.37 -15.61 -2.81
N LEU A 117 3.25 -14.63 -1.93
CA LEU A 117 4.10 -13.45 -1.86
C LEU A 117 5.03 -13.43 -0.65
N LEU A 118 4.76 -14.27 0.36
CA LEU A 118 5.60 -14.44 1.53
C LEU A 118 6.08 -15.88 1.62
N LEU A 119 7.39 -16.09 1.78
CA LEU A 119 7.96 -17.43 1.95
C LEU A 119 7.46 -18.05 3.28
N PRO A 120 7.28 -19.38 3.36
CA PRO A 120 6.72 -20.02 4.55
C PRO A 120 7.50 -19.76 5.84
N ASP A 121 8.82 -19.73 5.77
CA ASP A 121 9.72 -19.46 6.88
C ASP A 121 9.72 -17.99 7.32
N ALA A 122 9.27 -17.09 6.45
CA ALA A 122 9.22 -15.66 6.72
C ALA A 122 8.04 -15.27 7.64
N VAL A 123 6.98 -16.07 7.72
CA VAL A 123 5.82 -15.80 8.59
C VAL A 123 6.24 -15.74 10.06
N ALA A 124 7.03 -16.71 10.53
CA ALA A 124 7.53 -16.71 11.90
C ALA A 124 8.42 -15.48 12.16
N THR A 125 9.29 -15.12 11.20
CA THR A 125 10.14 -13.94 11.31
C THR A 125 9.31 -12.66 11.37
N LEU A 126 8.24 -12.55 10.57
CA LEU A 126 7.31 -11.42 10.60
C LEU A 126 6.73 -11.23 12.01
N VAL A 127 6.20 -12.30 12.59
CA VAL A 127 5.60 -12.28 13.95
C VAL A 127 6.64 -11.89 15.00
N VAL A 128 7.81 -12.53 14.99
CA VAL A 128 8.83 -12.32 16.04
C VAL A 128 9.50 -10.94 15.93
N ARG A 129 9.68 -10.43 14.69
CA ARG A 129 10.51 -9.24 14.49
C ARG A 129 9.73 -7.96 14.25
N LEU A 130 8.56 -8.02 13.60
CA LEU A 130 7.80 -6.81 13.25
C LEU A 130 6.57 -6.58 14.14
N PHE A 131 5.91 -7.62 14.66
CA PHE A 131 4.76 -7.41 15.54
C PHE A 131 5.09 -6.56 16.77
N PRO A 132 6.23 -6.80 17.49
CA PRO A 132 6.60 -5.96 18.63
C PRO A 132 6.88 -4.49 18.27
N LEU A 133 7.12 -4.18 16.99
CA LEU A 133 7.35 -2.82 16.50
C LEU A 133 6.06 -2.18 15.96
N ALA A 134 5.02 -2.99 15.72
CA ALA A 134 3.80 -2.53 15.06
C ALA A 134 2.91 -1.74 16.02
N ALA A 135 2.63 -0.49 15.65
CA ALA A 135 1.53 0.28 16.25
C ALA A 135 0.17 -0.36 15.91
N VAL A 136 0.08 -0.95 14.71
CA VAL A 136 -1.11 -1.68 14.28
C VAL A 136 -0.76 -2.63 13.14
N ILE A 137 -1.39 -3.80 13.13
CA ILE A 137 -1.33 -4.77 12.02
C ILE A 137 -2.69 -4.85 11.32
N THR A 138 -2.70 -5.08 9.98
CA THR A 138 -3.90 -4.98 9.17
C THR A 138 -4.19 -6.22 8.30
N PRO A 139 -4.20 -7.43 8.86
CA PRO A 139 -4.50 -8.63 8.10
C PRO A 139 -5.96 -8.64 7.60
N ASN A 140 -6.18 -9.24 6.43
CA ASN A 140 -7.51 -9.68 6.04
C ASN A 140 -7.92 -10.95 6.80
N LEU A 141 -9.18 -11.40 6.65
CA LEU A 141 -9.68 -12.56 7.38
C LEU A 141 -8.86 -13.84 7.14
N PRO A 142 -8.54 -14.25 5.91
CA PRO A 142 -7.66 -15.41 5.66
C PRO A 142 -6.26 -15.27 6.26
N GLU A 143 -5.65 -14.10 6.19
CA GLU A 143 -4.34 -13.83 6.78
C GLU A 143 -4.37 -13.89 8.31
N ALA A 144 -5.42 -13.30 8.93
CA ALA A 144 -5.62 -13.37 10.37
C ALA A 144 -5.78 -14.82 10.86
N GLN A 145 -6.57 -15.63 10.16
CA GLN A 145 -6.71 -17.08 10.44
C GLN A 145 -5.37 -17.81 10.31
N ALA A 146 -4.62 -17.55 9.24
CA ALA A 146 -3.32 -18.17 9.03
C ALA A 146 -2.28 -17.80 10.10
N LEU A 147 -2.21 -16.52 10.47
CA LEU A 147 -1.30 -16.01 11.51
C LEU A 147 -1.63 -16.56 12.89
N THR A 148 -2.91 -16.59 13.26
CA THR A 148 -3.35 -17.00 14.58
C THR A 148 -3.52 -18.51 14.72
N SER A 149 -3.59 -19.25 13.61
CA SER A 149 -3.98 -20.66 13.54
C SER A 149 -5.39 -20.93 14.10
N LEU A 150 -6.26 -19.94 14.09
CA LEU A 150 -7.65 -20.06 14.53
C LEU A 150 -8.58 -20.20 13.31
N ALA A 151 -9.34 -21.29 13.28
CA ALA A 151 -10.35 -21.53 12.24
C ALA A 151 -11.70 -20.88 12.63
N THR A 152 -11.73 -19.55 12.71
CA THR A 152 -12.93 -18.76 13.06
C THR A 152 -13.08 -17.56 12.16
N GLU A 153 -14.31 -17.09 11.94
CA GLU A 153 -14.63 -15.81 11.32
C GLU A 153 -14.86 -14.69 12.34
N ASP A 154 -14.78 -14.98 13.64
CA ASP A 154 -14.88 -13.98 14.69
C ASP A 154 -13.64 -13.08 14.69
N ARG A 155 -13.81 -11.90 14.09
CA ARG A 155 -12.75 -10.90 13.95
C ARG A 155 -12.29 -10.33 15.28
N ALA A 156 -13.17 -10.29 16.29
CA ALA A 156 -12.79 -9.83 17.62
C ALA A 156 -11.78 -10.81 18.23
N ALA A 157 -12.10 -12.11 18.24
CA ALA A 157 -11.18 -13.13 18.74
C ALA A 157 -9.86 -13.18 17.97
N LEU A 158 -9.90 -13.00 16.65
CA LEU A 158 -8.70 -12.91 15.82
C LEU A 158 -7.84 -11.69 16.17
N ALA A 159 -8.45 -10.50 16.32
CA ALA A 159 -7.75 -9.27 16.66
C ALA A 159 -7.11 -9.35 18.05
N GLU A 160 -7.83 -9.87 19.05
CA GLU A 160 -7.27 -10.12 20.40
C GLU A 160 -6.06 -11.06 20.34
N ARG A 161 -6.16 -12.17 19.57
CA ARG A 161 -5.06 -13.11 19.43
C ARG A 161 -3.84 -12.48 18.78
N LEU A 162 -4.03 -11.66 17.74
CA LEU A 162 -2.96 -10.94 17.07
C LEU A 162 -2.23 -9.96 17.98
N VAL A 163 -2.97 -9.23 18.82
CA VAL A 163 -2.40 -8.35 19.85
C VAL A 163 -1.64 -9.18 20.90
N ALA A 164 -2.18 -10.31 21.34
CA ALA A 164 -1.47 -11.23 22.25
C ALA A 164 -0.17 -11.82 21.64
N MET A 165 -0.01 -11.78 20.31
CA MET A 165 1.22 -12.17 19.60
C MET A 165 2.26 -11.05 19.53
N GLY A 166 1.99 -9.85 20.08
CA GLY A 166 2.97 -8.79 20.28
C GLY A 166 2.68 -7.45 19.60
N ALA A 167 1.67 -7.33 18.75
CA ALA A 167 1.29 -6.05 18.16
C ALA A 167 0.56 -5.16 19.19
N ALA A 168 0.73 -3.83 19.11
CA ALA A 168 0.00 -2.91 20.01
C ALA A 168 -1.50 -2.86 19.69
N ALA A 169 -1.88 -2.99 18.41
CA ALA A 169 -3.25 -3.07 17.95
C ALA A 169 -3.38 -3.95 16.70
N ALA A 170 -4.59 -4.40 16.40
CA ALA A 170 -4.89 -5.15 15.18
C ALA A 170 -6.20 -4.69 14.55
N ILE A 171 -6.23 -4.58 13.22
CA ILE A 171 -7.44 -4.40 12.42
C ILE A 171 -7.60 -5.62 11.53
N VAL A 172 -8.60 -6.46 11.78
CA VAL A 172 -8.98 -7.53 10.84
C VAL A 172 -9.95 -6.93 9.82
N THR A 173 -9.49 -6.81 8.55
CA THR A 173 -10.23 -6.06 7.53
C THR A 173 -11.45 -6.81 7.01
N GLY A 174 -12.50 -6.05 6.65
CA GLY A 174 -13.85 -6.54 6.36
C GLY A 174 -14.11 -6.95 4.90
N GLY A 175 -13.10 -6.93 4.03
CA GLY A 175 -13.27 -7.27 2.61
C GLY A 175 -13.69 -8.72 2.33
N HIS A 176 -13.50 -9.63 3.27
CA HIS A 176 -13.80 -11.06 3.16
C HIS A 176 -14.77 -11.51 4.26
N GLY A 177 -15.41 -12.67 4.06
CA GLY A 177 -16.32 -13.29 5.04
C GLY A 177 -17.76 -12.74 5.02
N ALA A 178 -18.60 -13.22 5.93
CA ALA A 178 -20.03 -12.89 5.96
C ALA A 178 -20.32 -11.46 6.45
N GLU A 179 -19.56 -10.98 7.43
CA GLU A 179 -19.74 -9.64 8.00
C GLU A 179 -18.80 -8.63 7.32
N PRO A 180 -19.32 -7.64 6.60
CA PRO A 180 -18.52 -6.61 5.95
C PRO A 180 -18.18 -5.49 6.94
N ALA A 181 -17.23 -5.73 7.83
CA ALA A 181 -16.77 -4.73 8.79
C ALA A 181 -15.27 -4.91 9.10
N ASP A 182 -14.53 -3.81 9.14
CA ASP A 182 -13.21 -3.80 9.76
C ASP A 182 -13.36 -3.89 11.27
N HIS A 183 -12.61 -4.75 11.92
CA HIS A 183 -12.64 -4.90 13.36
C HIS A 183 -11.29 -4.51 13.97
N LEU A 184 -11.26 -3.36 14.63
CA LEU A 184 -10.10 -2.87 15.38
C LEU A 184 -10.18 -3.34 16.84
N PHE A 185 -9.07 -3.85 17.36
CA PHE A 185 -8.79 -4.01 18.79
C PHE A 185 -7.48 -3.26 19.10
N ASP A 186 -7.55 -2.31 20.04
CA ASP A 186 -6.42 -1.45 20.44
C ASP A 186 -5.68 -1.94 21.70
N GLY A 187 -5.89 -3.21 22.06
CA GLY A 187 -5.38 -3.80 23.30
C GLY A 187 -6.33 -3.61 24.50
N HIS A 188 -7.34 -2.76 24.40
CA HIS A 188 -8.30 -2.45 25.46
C HIS A 188 -9.75 -2.43 25.00
N ARG A 189 -10.00 -1.90 23.80
CA ARG A 189 -11.35 -1.64 23.26
C ARG A 189 -11.48 -2.18 21.86
N HIS A 190 -12.68 -2.66 21.55
CA HIS A 190 -13.09 -3.06 20.22
C HIS A 190 -13.83 -1.93 19.53
N LEU A 191 -13.60 -1.80 18.22
CA LEU A 191 -14.33 -0.91 17.33
C LEU A 191 -14.64 -1.66 16.04
N SER A 192 -15.91 -1.78 15.70
CA SER A 192 -16.37 -2.29 14.40
C SER A 192 -16.69 -1.12 13.48
N ILE A 193 -16.13 -1.13 12.27
CA ILE A 193 -16.34 -0.10 11.25
C ILE A 193 -16.96 -0.80 10.04
N PRO A 194 -18.22 -0.51 9.69
CA PRO A 194 -18.89 -1.12 8.53
C PRO A 194 -18.13 -0.87 7.23
N VAL A 195 -18.02 -1.89 6.38
CA VAL A 195 -17.42 -1.83 5.04
C VAL A 195 -18.53 -1.97 4.01
N PRO A 196 -18.83 -0.94 3.21
CA PRO A 196 -19.79 -1.07 2.12
C PRO A 196 -19.32 -2.13 1.10
N ARG A 197 -20.24 -2.97 0.62
CA ARG A 197 -19.98 -3.91 -0.47
C ARG A 197 -20.40 -3.30 -1.80
N TYR A 198 -19.54 -3.44 -2.77
CA TYR A 198 -19.76 -3.00 -4.13
C TYR A 198 -19.62 -4.18 -5.09
N GLU A 199 -20.52 -4.28 -6.06
CA GLU A 199 -20.43 -5.26 -7.15
C GLU A 199 -19.47 -4.72 -8.23
N VAL A 200 -18.15 -4.83 -7.98
CA VAL A 200 -17.11 -4.35 -8.88
C VAL A 200 -16.06 -5.44 -9.09
N ALA A 201 -15.59 -5.57 -10.32
CA ALA A 201 -14.49 -6.47 -10.70
C ALA A 201 -13.13 -5.73 -10.66
N ALA A 202 -12.88 -4.97 -9.58
CA ALA A 202 -11.69 -4.14 -9.42
C ALA A 202 -11.40 -3.92 -7.93
N THR A 203 -10.85 -4.95 -7.30
CA THR A 203 -10.52 -4.95 -5.86
C THR A 203 -9.03 -5.04 -5.59
N HIS A 204 -8.21 -5.21 -6.65
CA HIS A 204 -6.78 -5.34 -6.53
C HIS A 204 -6.14 -4.10 -5.90
N GLY A 205 -5.42 -4.30 -4.79
CA GLY A 205 -4.76 -3.25 -4.02
C GLY A 205 -5.63 -2.57 -2.95
N ALA A 206 -6.85 -3.06 -2.68
CA ALA A 206 -7.71 -2.51 -1.62
C ALA A 206 -7.03 -2.57 -0.23
N GLY A 207 -6.40 -3.69 0.13
CA GLY A 207 -5.66 -3.85 1.39
C GLY A 207 -4.47 -2.89 1.49
N CYS A 208 -3.65 -2.80 0.43
CA CYS A 208 -2.55 -1.83 0.37
C CYS A 208 -3.05 -0.38 0.52
N THR A 209 -4.16 -0.03 -0.16
CA THR A 209 -4.77 1.30 -0.05
C THR A 209 -5.25 1.58 1.38
N HIS A 210 -5.88 0.59 2.04
CA HIS A 210 -6.34 0.70 3.42
C HIS A 210 -5.16 0.93 4.39
N SER A 211 -4.17 0.04 4.38
CA SER A 211 -3.01 0.12 5.28
C SER A 211 -2.18 1.38 5.06
N ALA A 212 -2.06 1.85 3.82
CA ALA A 212 -1.39 3.10 3.49
C ALA A 212 -2.18 4.34 3.98
N ALA A 213 -3.50 4.38 3.76
CA ALA A 213 -4.34 5.47 4.28
C ALA A 213 -4.33 5.53 5.82
N LEU A 214 -4.29 4.36 6.49
CA LEU A 214 -4.11 4.27 7.94
C LEU A 214 -2.78 4.90 8.39
N ALA A 215 -1.68 4.55 7.71
CA ALA A 215 -0.36 5.12 8.00
C ALA A 215 -0.33 6.64 7.79
N ALA A 216 -1.00 7.13 6.73
CA ALA A 216 -1.12 8.57 6.49
C ALA A 216 -1.89 9.28 7.60
N GLY A 217 -2.99 8.69 8.09
CA GLY A 217 -3.75 9.21 9.23
C GLY A 217 -2.91 9.29 10.51
N LEU A 218 -2.17 8.23 10.83
CA LEU A 218 -1.25 8.21 11.98
C LEU A 218 -0.13 9.25 11.84
N ALA A 219 0.45 9.38 10.64
CA ALA A 219 1.47 10.40 10.36
C ALA A 219 0.95 11.83 10.49
N ALA A 220 -0.34 12.05 10.25
CA ALA A 220 -1.02 13.32 10.46
C ALA A 220 -1.38 13.57 11.94
N GLY A 221 -1.13 12.60 12.85
CA GLY A 221 -1.42 12.70 14.28
C GLY A 221 -2.85 12.33 14.65
N LEU A 222 -3.60 11.67 13.78
CA LEU A 222 -4.95 11.19 14.14
C LEU A 222 -4.87 10.08 15.20
N PRO A 223 -5.81 10.04 16.14
CA PRO A 223 -6.02 8.88 17.00
C PRO A 223 -6.26 7.62 16.15
N LEU A 224 -5.82 6.44 16.63
CA LEU A 224 -5.91 5.18 15.88
C LEU A 224 -7.31 4.88 15.35
N ALA A 225 -8.35 5.10 16.17
CA ALA A 225 -9.73 4.88 15.77
C ALA A 225 -10.18 5.79 14.61
N ASP A 226 -9.72 7.03 14.58
CA ASP A 226 -10.06 7.98 13.50
C ASP A 226 -9.24 7.69 12.25
N ALA A 227 -7.96 7.33 12.40
CA ALA A 227 -7.13 6.86 11.30
C ALA A 227 -7.71 5.58 10.66
N ALA A 228 -8.26 4.65 11.47
CA ALA A 228 -8.93 3.45 10.98
C ALA A 228 -10.21 3.78 10.19
N ARG A 229 -11.04 4.72 10.66
CA ARG A 229 -12.21 5.19 9.90
C ARG A 229 -11.82 5.86 8.58
N GLN A 230 -10.78 6.68 8.60
CA GLN A 230 -10.25 7.28 7.37
C GLN A 230 -9.76 6.21 6.40
N ALA A 231 -9.03 5.20 6.86
CA ALA A 231 -8.52 4.12 6.04
C ALA A 231 -9.65 3.31 5.39
N ASN A 232 -10.67 2.95 6.18
CA ASN A 232 -11.88 2.29 5.70
C ASN A 232 -12.59 3.12 4.61
N GLN A 233 -12.80 4.42 4.83
CA GLN A 233 -13.44 5.31 3.87
C GLN A 233 -12.64 5.41 2.57
N VAL A 234 -11.32 5.64 2.66
CA VAL A 234 -10.45 5.78 1.48
C VAL A 234 -10.41 4.48 0.67
N ALA A 235 -10.29 3.32 1.33
CA ALA A 235 -10.30 2.03 0.65
C ALA A 235 -11.67 1.71 0.02
N SER A 236 -12.77 1.95 0.74
CA SER A 236 -14.13 1.75 0.23
C SER A 236 -14.42 2.62 -0.99
N ASP A 237 -14.05 3.89 -0.94
CA ASP A 237 -14.20 4.81 -2.08
C ASP A 237 -13.35 4.36 -3.27
N ALA A 238 -12.12 3.90 -3.02
CA ALA A 238 -11.24 3.41 -4.07
C ALA A 238 -11.79 2.14 -4.75
N VAL A 239 -12.39 1.22 -3.98
CA VAL A 239 -13.08 0.03 -4.50
C VAL A 239 -14.32 0.43 -5.30
N LYS A 240 -15.17 1.31 -4.75
CA LYS A 240 -16.38 1.80 -5.43
C LYS A 240 -16.10 2.33 -6.84
N HIS A 241 -14.97 3.00 -7.02
CA HIS A 241 -14.55 3.60 -8.28
C HIS A 241 -13.47 2.78 -9.00
N GLY A 242 -13.34 1.49 -8.67
CA GLY A 242 -12.34 0.61 -9.23
C GLY A 242 -12.33 0.55 -10.77
N LEU A 243 -11.18 0.31 -11.33
CA LEU A 243 -10.91 0.38 -12.78
C LEU A 243 -11.10 -1.01 -13.43
N ALA A 244 -12.33 -1.51 -13.45
CA ALA A 244 -12.68 -2.84 -13.96
C ALA A 244 -12.32 -3.08 -15.44
N GLY A 245 -12.11 -2.04 -16.24
CA GLY A 245 -11.74 -2.16 -17.66
C GLY A 245 -10.24 -2.25 -17.94
N ILE A 246 -9.40 -2.29 -16.89
CA ILE A 246 -7.94 -2.37 -17.06
C ILE A 246 -7.51 -3.82 -16.97
N GLY A 247 -6.92 -4.34 -18.07
CA GLY A 247 -6.45 -5.73 -18.17
C GLY A 247 -7.58 -6.75 -18.28
N GLY A 248 -7.25 -8.03 -18.19
CA GLY A 248 -8.18 -9.16 -18.33
C GLY A 248 -8.54 -9.85 -17.02
N GLY A 249 -8.03 -9.39 -15.88
CA GLY A 249 -8.24 -9.95 -14.54
C GLY A 249 -8.89 -8.97 -13.57
N ASP A 250 -8.63 -9.14 -12.27
CA ASP A 250 -9.12 -8.21 -11.24
C ASP A 250 -8.45 -6.84 -11.41
N GLY A 251 -9.26 -5.85 -11.78
CA GLY A 251 -8.80 -4.47 -12.00
C GLY A 251 -8.31 -3.80 -10.71
N PRO A 252 -7.46 -2.78 -10.80
CA PRO A 252 -7.00 -2.05 -9.63
C PRO A 252 -8.09 -1.14 -9.06
N VAL A 253 -8.05 -0.94 -7.74
CA VAL A 253 -8.83 0.10 -7.08
C VAL A 253 -8.39 1.50 -7.52
N HIS A 254 -9.28 2.50 -7.47
CA HIS A 254 -8.99 3.85 -7.92
C HIS A 254 -8.90 4.85 -6.76
N ALA A 255 -7.77 4.84 -6.04
CA ALA A 255 -7.57 5.72 -4.89
C ALA A 255 -7.65 7.23 -5.24
N LEU A 256 -7.31 7.59 -6.48
CA LEU A 256 -7.28 8.99 -6.96
C LEU A 256 -8.53 9.40 -7.76
N HIS A 257 -9.64 8.67 -7.64
CA HIS A 257 -10.89 8.98 -8.36
C HIS A 257 -11.36 10.42 -8.16
N CYS A 258 -11.12 11.00 -7.00
CA CYS A 258 -11.52 12.38 -6.69
C CYS A 258 -10.74 13.45 -7.48
N LEU A 259 -9.62 13.08 -8.10
CA LEU A 259 -8.86 13.99 -8.97
C LEU A 259 -9.46 14.07 -10.39
N ARG A 260 -10.42 13.19 -10.72
CA ARG A 260 -11.29 13.34 -11.89
C ARG A 260 -12.47 14.25 -11.53
N GLY A 261 -12.21 15.50 -11.12
CA GLY A 261 -13.19 16.56 -11.21
C GLY A 261 -13.50 16.81 -12.69
N ASP A 262 -14.62 17.50 -13.00
CA ASP A 262 -14.92 17.96 -14.36
C ASP A 262 -13.66 18.62 -14.92
N ASP A 263 -12.87 17.83 -15.65
CA ASP A 263 -11.56 18.23 -16.15
C ASP A 263 -11.76 19.49 -17.00
N PRO A 264 -11.07 20.58 -16.71
CA PRO A 264 -10.92 21.59 -17.72
C PRO A 264 -10.33 20.88 -18.96
N PRO A 265 -10.77 21.21 -20.17
CA PRO A 265 -10.25 20.58 -21.39
C PRO A 265 -8.74 20.55 -21.32
N ALA A 266 -8.15 19.41 -21.67
CA ALA A 266 -6.70 19.22 -21.62
C ALA A 266 -6.02 20.50 -22.10
N PRO A 267 -5.05 21.06 -21.34
CA PRO A 267 -4.43 22.31 -21.74
C PRO A 267 -3.97 22.16 -23.19
N SER A 268 -4.35 23.09 -24.05
CA SER A 268 -3.90 23.13 -25.42
C SER A 268 -2.39 22.97 -25.43
N ALA A 269 -1.86 22.16 -26.34
CA ALA A 269 -0.43 21.87 -26.38
C ALA A 269 0.40 23.14 -26.12
N PRO A 270 1.36 23.11 -25.20
CA PRO A 270 2.09 24.31 -24.81
C PRO A 270 2.66 24.99 -26.07
N GLN A 271 2.73 26.30 -26.12
CA GLN A 271 3.19 27.05 -27.30
C GLN A 271 4.57 26.57 -27.81
N TRP A 272 5.44 26.08 -26.91
CA TRP A 272 6.72 25.48 -27.29
C TRP A 272 6.57 24.20 -28.12
N ALA A 273 5.50 23.40 -27.91
CA ALA A 273 5.26 22.17 -28.67
C ALA A 273 4.86 22.50 -30.13
N HIS A 274 4.06 23.54 -30.33
CA HIS A 274 3.74 24.06 -31.67
C HIS A 274 5.00 24.63 -32.37
N ALA A 275 5.84 25.36 -31.63
CA ALA A 275 7.09 25.90 -32.16
C ALA A 275 8.06 24.77 -32.57
N LEU A 276 8.18 23.72 -31.74
CA LEU A 276 9.04 22.56 -32.04
C LEU A 276 8.54 21.78 -33.25
N LEU A 277 7.24 21.55 -33.38
CA LEU A 277 6.63 20.89 -34.53
C LEU A 277 6.84 21.71 -35.81
N SER A 278 6.71 23.03 -35.74
CA SER A 278 6.98 23.94 -36.88
C SER A 278 8.44 23.91 -37.30
N GLN A 279 9.38 23.91 -36.36
CA GLN A 279 10.82 23.80 -36.63
C GLN A 279 11.20 22.45 -37.25
N LEU A 280 10.64 21.34 -36.76
CA LEU A 280 10.86 20.00 -37.32
C LEU A 280 10.30 19.89 -38.72
N SER A 281 9.12 20.45 -39.00
CA SER A 281 8.52 20.47 -40.34
C SER A 281 9.36 21.29 -41.33
N ALA A 282 9.85 22.45 -40.90
CA ALA A 282 10.74 23.27 -41.73
C ALA A 282 12.09 22.59 -42.00
N SER A 283 12.63 21.89 -41.01
CA SER A 283 13.88 21.13 -41.16
C SER A 283 13.75 19.95 -42.15
N LEU A 284 12.63 19.25 -42.13
CA LEU A 284 12.33 18.14 -43.06
C LEU A 284 12.12 18.63 -44.48
N GLN A 285 11.52 19.80 -44.70
CA GLN A 285 11.35 20.41 -46.01
C GLN A 285 12.68 20.88 -46.60
N ASN A 286 13.60 21.36 -45.74
CA ASN A 286 14.93 21.83 -46.19
C ASN A 286 15.97 20.70 -46.41
N SER A 287 15.72 19.49 -45.88
CA SER A 287 16.62 18.36 -45.99
C SER A 287 16.51 17.58 -47.32
N GLY A 288 15.63 17.98 -48.25
CA GLY A 288 15.62 17.54 -49.64
C GLY A 288 15.46 16.02 -49.86
N VAL A 289 14.84 15.30 -48.94
CA VAL A 289 14.53 13.88 -49.11
C VAL A 289 13.27 13.79 -49.99
N SER A 290 13.48 13.78 -51.30
CA SER A 290 12.47 13.33 -52.25
C SER A 290 12.25 11.84 -52.02
N SER A 291 11.02 11.47 -51.69
CA SER A 291 10.58 10.08 -51.63
C SER A 291 10.75 9.39 -52.97
N PRO A 292 11.16 8.11 -52.99
CA PRO A 292 11.23 7.33 -54.22
C PRO A 292 9.85 7.05 -54.83
#